data_1e58d4cf94a63df921b5cfc7d6aaedca
#
_entry.id   1e58d4cf94a63df921b5cfc7d6aaedca
#
_cell.length_a   1.000
_cell.length_b   1.000
_cell.length_c   1.000
_cell.angle_alpha   90.00
_cell.angle_beta   90.00
_cell.angle_gamma   90.00
#
_symmetry.space_group_name_H-M   'P 1'
#
loop_
_entity.id
_entity.type
_entity.pdbx_description
1 polymer ?
#
loop_
_entity_poly.entity_id
_entity_poly.type
_entity_poly.pdbx_seq_one_letter_code
_entity_poly.pdbx_strand_id
1 'polypeptide(L)'
;MSNYYDWIADRYDVTRPLPTSISEQVADCILNLVKATPETTFLEPGIGTGRTSFPIIKRGYPFTGVDISPPMMAQLRQKLQGIPNRLTLIQTDASSLPFADNTFDVAMTTHMLHCLPNWLQGLAEIRRVLKPKGTYLSCENLLTEHQKAFEKPLREFLALYQSEVKALLQEGPRLRPFGQEMVQVLTEQGATVEIITAARWRLEQTVGELLNVYRMKAVGLCWTAPDQVFSKAMAKFIPWSHENYGSEDVRLASEATFEITVARDWA
;
A
#
# COMPACT_ATOMS: atom_id res chain seq x y z
N MET A 1 -0.29 11.77 10.63
CA MET A 1 0.07 10.49 9.97
C MET A 1 1.50 10.44 9.44
N SER A 2 2.14 11.58 9.10
CA SER A 2 3.55 11.61 8.64
C SER A 2 4.51 10.88 9.58
N ASN A 3 4.41 11.08 10.89
CA ASN A 3 5.33 10.49 11.88
C ASN A 3 5.42 8.96 11.86
N TYR A 4 4.36 8.24 11.44
CA TYR A 4 4.41 6.79 11.40
C TYR A 4 5.23 6.26 10.22
N TYR A 5 4.98 6.77 9.01
CA TYR A 5 5.75 6.38 7.83
C TYR A 5 7.21 6.80 7.93
N ASP A 6 7.49 7.94 8.56
CA ASP A 6 8.86 8.37 8.85
C ASP A 6 9.58 7.36 9.76
N TRP A 7 8.88 6.86 10.79
CA TRP A 7 9.43 5.90 11.75
C TRP A 7 9.71 4.52 11.15
N ILE A 8 8.89 4.03 10.19
CA ILE A 8 9.03 2.69 9.63
C ILE A 8 9.83 2.65 8.32
N ALA A 9 10.25 3.79 7.80
CA ALA A 9 10.80 3.90 6.45
C ALA A 9 11.97 2.94 6.17
N ASP A 10 12.88 2.77 7.14
CA ASP A 10 14.07 1.92 7.02
C ASP A 10 13.76 0.41 6.95
N ARG A 11 12.60 -0.01 7.43
CA ARG A 11 12.17 -1.41 7.48
C ARG A 11 10.86 -1.68 6.74
N TYR A 12 10.35 -0.68 6.02
CA TYR A 12 9.07 -0.79 5.31
C TYR A 12 9.05 -1.94 4.31
N ASP A 13 10.07 -2.05 3.46
CA ASP A 13 10.16 -3.08 2.43
C ASP A 13 10.40 -4.48 3.02
N VAL A 14 11.14 -4.58 4.13
CA VAL A 14 11.39 -5.85 4.83
C VAL A 14 10.10 -6.43 5.41
N THR A 15 9.21 -5.56 5.91
CA THR A 15 7.92 -5.98 6.48
C THR A 15 6.85 -6.27 5.42
N ARG A 16 7.11 -5.90 4.16
CA ARG A 16 6.20 -6.09 3.02
C ARG A 16 6.95 -6.60 1.80
N PRO A 17 7.56 -7.79 1.89
CA PRO A 17 8.41 -8.29 0.83
C PRO A 17 7.62 -8.46 -0.48
N LEU A 18 8.18 -7.94 -1.57
CA LEU A 18 7.74 -8.20 -2.94
C LEU A 18 8.96 -8.72 -3.70
N PRO A 19 9.00 -10.01 -4.09
CA PRO A 19 10.13 -10.56 -4.83
C PRO A 19 10.42 -9.77 -6.09
N THR A 20 11.69 -9.60 -6.43
CA THR A 20 12.11 -8.80 -7.61
C THR A 20 11.44 -9.31 -8.89
N SER A 21 11.37 -10.62 -9.10
CA SER A 21 10.70 -11.22 -10.27
C SER A 21 9.22 -10.87 -10.34
N ILE A 22 8.54 -10.81 -9.20
CA ILE A 22 7.12 -10.42 -9.11
C ILE A 22 6.96 -8.92 -9.36
N SER A 23 7.83 -8.10 -8.80
CA SER A 23 7.83 -6.65 -9.03
C SER A 23 8.06 -6.32 -10.51
N GLU A 24 8.96 -7.04 -11.21
CA GLU A 24 9.16 -6.91 -12.66
C GLU A 24 7.92 -7.36 -13.45
N GLN A 25 7.31 -8.50 -13.08
CA GLN A 25 6.07 -8.99 -13.70
C GLN A 25 4.92 -8.00 -13.55
N VAL A 26 4.77 -7.39 -12.37
CA VAL A 26 3.76 -6.34 -12.12
C VAL A 26 4.03 -5.12 -13.00
N ALA A 27 5.29 -4.69 -13.11
CA ALA A 27 5.66 -3.58 -13.99
C ALA A 27 5.34 -3.88 -15.47
N ASP A 28 5.65 -5.08 -15.95
CA ASP A 28 5.30 -5.52 -17.31
C ASP A 28 3.79 -5.48 -17.52
N CYS A 29 3.02 -5.98 -16.55
CA CYS A 29 1.55 -5.93 -16.61
C CYS A 29 1.05 -4.48 -16.70
N ILE A 30 1.54 -3.58 -15.84
CA ILE A 30 1.17 -2.15 -15.85
C ILE A 30 1.48 -1.53 -17.20
N LEU A 31 2.70 -1.68 -17.72
CA LEU A 31 3.12 -1.08 -18.99
C LEU A 31 2.28 -1.58 -20.16
N ASN A 32 1.94 -2.87 -20.18
CA ASN A 32 1.08 -3.46 -21.20
C ASN A 32 -0.37 -2.96 -21.09
N LEU A 33 -0.93 -2.88 -19.87
CA LEU A 33 -2.31 -2.41 -19.64
C LEU A 33 -2.53 -0.99 -20.15
N VAL A 34 -1.54 -0.11 -19.97
CA VAL A 34 -1.62 1.28 -20.41
C VAL A 34 -1.01 1.50 -21.79
N LYS A 35 -0.52 0.45 -22.47
CA LYS A 35 0.19 0.51 -23.76
C LYS A 35 1.29 1.59 -23.73
N ALA A 36 2.11 1.54 -22.69
CA ALA A 36 3.11 2.57 -22.42
C ALA A 36 4.10 2.74 -23.58
N THR A 37 4.38 3.99 -23.92
CA THR A 37 5.48 4.39 -24.81
C THR A 37 6.58 5.08 -23.99
N PRO A 38 7.79 5.29 -24.53
CA PRO A 38 8.85 6.00 -23.81
C PRO A 38 8.48 7.41 -23.29
N GLU A 39 7.44 8.01 -23.84
CA GLU A 39 6.92 9.35 -23.48
C GLU A 39 5.76 9.29 -22.49
N THR A 40 5.22 8.11 -22.17
CA THR A 40 4.13 7.95 -21.20
C THR A 40 4.52 8.51 -19.85
N THR A 41 3.77 9.49 -19.37
CA THR A 41 4.02 10.16 -18.10
C THR A 41 3.25 9.48 -16.96
N PHE A 42 3.99 9.07 -15.93
CA PHE A 42 3.43 8.43 -14.75
C PHE A 42 3.43 9.37 -13.54
N LEU A 43 2.38 9.29 -12.73
CA LEU A 43 2.28 9.87 -11.40
C LEU A 43 2.01 8.77 -10.37
N GLU A 44 2.72 8.78 -9.24
CA GLU A 44 2.37 7.95 -8.07
C GLU A 44 2.24 8.81 -6.82
N PRO A 45 0.99 9.17 -6.42
CA PRO A 45 0.72 9.70 -5.09
C PRO A 45 0.96 8.62 -4.03
N GLY A 46 1.72 8.98 -2.98
CA GLY A 46 2.16 8.04 -1.96
C GLY A 46 3.22 7.05 -2.46
N ILE A 47 4.19 7.52 -3.26
CA ILE A 47 5.24 6.67 -3.85
C ILE A 47 6.05 5.91 -2.81
N GLY A 48 6.21 6.47 -1.60
CA GLY A 48 6.93 5.86 -0.50
C GLY A 48 8.34 5.42 -0.89
N THR A 49 8.62 4.13 -0.68
CA THR A 49 9.88 3.50 -1.05
C THR A 49 9.93 3.06 -2.52
N GLY A 50 8.89 3.35 -3.30
CA GLY A 50 8.78 2.94 -4.72
C GLY A 50 8.69 1.45 -4.93
N ARG A 51 8.16 0.68 -3.98
CA ARG A 51 8.18 -0.78 -3.98
C ARG A 51 7.59 -1.39 -5.27
N THR A 52 6.56 -0.80 -5.82
CA THR A 52 5.88 -1.24 -7.04
C THR A 52 6.41 -0.53 -8.28
N SER A 53 6.70 0.77 -8.18
CA SER A 53 7.12 1.61 -9.31
C SER A 53 8.61 1.53 -9.65
N PHE A 54 9.44 0.99 -8.76
CA PHE A 54 10.90 0.90 -8.96
C PHE A 54 11.31 0.32 -10.33
N PRO A 55 10.75 -0.81 -10.83
CA PRO A 55 11.13 -1.32 -12.15
C PRO A 55 10.74 -0.38 -13.31
N ILE A 56 9.59 0.31 -13.20
CA ILE A 56 9.14 1.27 -14.22
C ILE A 56 10.09 2.46 -14.28
N ILE A 57 10.46 2.98 -13.11
CA ILE A 57 11.45 4.08 -12.99
C ILE A 57 12.79 3.67 -13.56
N LYS A 58 13.28 2.46 -13.25
CA LYS A 58 14.57 1.93 -13.79
C LYS A 58 14.57 1.77 -15.30
N ARG A 59 13.42 1.52 -15.92
CA ARG A 59 13.27 1.42 -17.37
C ARG A 59 13.26 2.80 -18.07
N GLY A 60 13.34 3.90 -17.29
CA GLY A 60 13.52 5.26 -17.81
C GLY A 60 12.25 5.96 -18.26
N TYR A 61 11.07 5.50 -17.84
CA TYR A 61 9.82 6.22 -18.09
C TYR A 61 9.80 7.55 -17.34
N PRO A 62 9.16 8.62 -17.89
CA PRO A 62 8.88 9.86 -17.16
C PRO A 62 8.01 9.54 -15.94
N PHE A 63 8.56 9.69 -14.75
CA PHE A 63 7.89 9.30 -13.51
C PHE A 63 7.92 10.42 -12.48
N THR A 64 6.76 10.78 -11.97
CA THR A 64 6.63 11.72 -10.86
C THR A 64 6.08 10.98 -9.65
N GLY A 65 6.82 10.99 -8.57
CA GLY A 65 6.39 10.45 -7.28
C GLY A 65 6.15 11.58 -6.27
N VAL A 66 5.06 11.51 -5.56
CA VAL A 66 4.82 12.42 -4.43
C VAL A 66 4.59 11.62 -3.16
N ASP A 67 5.09 12.13 -2.04
CA ASP A 67 4.85 11.53 -0.72
C ASP A 67 4.91 12.61 0.36
N ILE A 68 4.19 12.42 1.45
CA ILE A 68 4.25 13.30 2.62
C ILE A 68 5.48 13.01 3.48
N SER A 69 6.09 11.82 3.35
CA SER A 69 7.22 11.32 4.15
C SER A 69 8.55 11.41 3.38
N PRO A 70 9.41 12.38 3.69
CA PRO A 70 10.76 12.44 3.13
C PRO A 70 11.62 11.21 3.41
N PRO A 71 11.58 10.56 4.61
CA PRO A 71 12.33 9.33 4.88
C PRO A 71 11.92 8.17 3.96
N MET A 72 10.64 8.03 3.62
CA MET A 72 10.18 7.02 2.67
C MET A 72 10.78 7.24 1.27
N MET A 73 10.72 8.47 0.76
CA MET A 73 11.36 8.81 -0.53
C MET A 73 12.89 8.70 -0.49
N ALA A 74 13.53 8.89 0.67
CA ALA A 74 14.96 8.68 0.83
C ALA A 74 15.35 7.21 0.60
N GLN A 75 14.53 6.24 1.05
CA GLN A 75 14.74 4.82 0.76
C GLN A 75 14.69 4.54 -0.75
N LEU A 76 13.77 5.17 -1.47
CA LEU A 76 13.70 5.04 -2.93
C LEU A 76 14.97 5.59 -3.59
N ARG A 77 15.43 6.80 -3.20
CA ARG A 77 16.67 7.39 -3.71
C ARG A 77 17.88 6.49 -3.46
N GLN A 78 17.96 5.88 -2.28
CA GLN A 78 19.04 4.94 -1.93
C GLN A 78 18.99 3.69 -2.82
N LYS A 79 17.83 3.09 -3.03
CA LYS A 79 17.67 1.91 -3.92
C LYS A 79 18.04 2.21 -5.37
N LEU A 80 17.76 3.42 -5.85
CA LEU A 80 18.09 3.87 -7.20
C LEU A 80 19.56 4.26 -7.36
N GLN A 81 20.33 4.35 -6.26
CA GLN A 81 21.70 4.87 -6.23
C GLN A 81 21.82 6.29 -6.82
N GLY A 82 20.78 7.11 -6.59
CA GLY A 82 20.63 8.47 -7.10
C GLY A 82 19.22 8.73 -7.65
N ILE A 83 19.07 9.83 -8.37
CA ILE A 83 17.80 10.16 -9.02
C ILE A 83 17.99 10.06 -10.53
N PRO A 84 17.30 9.13 -11.22
CA PRO A 84 17.31 9.08 -12.68
C PRO A 84 16.80 10.41 -13.30
N ASN A 85 17.32 10.79 -14.45
CA ASN A 85 17.02 12.06 -15.11
C ASN A 85 15.52 12.30 -15.39
N ARG A 86 14.72 11.23 -15.49
CA ARG A 86 13.27 11.30 -15.78
C ARG A 86 12.40 11.03 -14.55
N LEU A 87 13.00 11.01 -13.33
CA LEU A 87 12.28 10.88 -12.06
C LEU A 87 12.22 12.24 -11.36
N THR A 88 11.01 12.65 -11.00
CA THR A 88 10.76 13.79 -10.12
C THR A 88 10.16 13.30 -8.80
N LEU A 89 10.71 13.72 -7.67
CA LEU A 89 10.19 13.39 -6.34
C LEU A 89 9.85 14.68 -5.59
N ILE A 90 8.59 14.82 -5.18
CA ILE A 90 8.06 16.02 -4.51
C ILE A 90 7.44 15.63 -3.17
N GLN A 91 7.81 16.35 -2.11
CA GLN A 91 7.13 16.24 -0.83
C GLN A 91 5.83 17.05 -0.86
N THR A 92 4.68 16.39 -0.84
CA THR A 92 3.37 17.03 -0.79
C THR A 92 2.30 16.06 -0.29
N ASP A 93 1.15 16.62 0.09
CA ASP A 93 -0.06 15.85 0.43
C ASP A 93 -0.79 15.45 -0.86
N ALA A 94 -1.14 14.17 -0.97
CA ALA A 94 -1.89 13.65 -2.12
C ALA A 94 -3.32 14.22 -2.23
N SER A 95 -3.83 14.86 -1.18
CA SER A 95 -5.11 15.57 -1.19
C SER A 95 -5.05 16.95 -1.86
N SER A 96 -3.83 17.41 -2.25
CA SER A 96 -3.60 18.69 -2.92
C SER A 96 -2.34 18.62 -3.77
N LEU A 97 -2.49 18.09 -4.98
CA LEU A 97 -1.38 17.84 -5.90
C LEU A 97 -0.95 19.14 -6.61
N PRO A 98 0.37 19.51 -6.59
CA PRO A 98 0.87 20.75 -7.16
C PRO A 98 1.07 20.67 -8.68
N PHE A 99 0.10 20.09 -9.39
CA PHE A 99 0.16 19.92 -10.84
C PHE A 99 -1.06 20.56 -11.50
N ALA A 100 -0.89 21.00 -12.73
CA ALA A 100 -2.00 21.46 -13.57
C ALA A 100 -2.95 20.28 -13.91
N ASP A 101 -4.17 20.61 -14.28
CA ASP A 101 -5.13 19.65 -14.81
C ASP A 101 -4.56 18.97 -16.07
N ASN A 102 -4.95 17.72 -16.33
CA ASN A 102 -4.60 17.02 -17.56
C ASN A 102 -3.07 16.89 -17.82
N THR A 103 -2.29 16.60 -16.78
CA THR A 103 -0.82 16.52 -16.87
C THR A 103 -0.30 15.12 -17.18
N PHE A 104 -0.90 14.09 -16.58
CA PHE A 104 -0.36 12.72 -16.61
C PHE A 104 -1.18 11.76 -17.48
N ASP A 105 -0.49 10.84 -18.16
CA ASP A 105 -1.15 9.76 -18.91
C ASP A 105 -1.64 8.65 -17.99
N VAL A 106 -0.87 8.39 -16.93
CA VAL A 106 -1.16 7.33 -15.95
C VAL A 106 -0.96 7.88 -14.54
N ALA A 107 -1.95 7.68 -13.68
CA ALA A 107 -1.78 7.81 -12.23
C ALA A 107 -1.91 6.43 -11.59
N MET A 108 -1.01 6.11 -10.66
CA MET A 108 -1.06 4.86 -9.92
C MET A 108 -0.93 5.10 -8.42
N THR A 109 -1.59 4.30 -7.63
CA THR A 109 -1.44 4.30 -6.16
C THR A 109 -1.18 2.89 -5.68
N THR A 110 -0.31 2.74 -4.67
CA THR A 110 -0.04 1.44 -4.06
C THR A 110 -0.31 1.52 -2.56
N HIS A 111 -1.38 0.88 -2.08
CA HIS A 111 -1.77 0.86 -0.66
C HIS A 111 -1.83 2.25 0.00
N MET A 112 -2.23 3.30 -0.73
CA MET A 112 -2.12 4.68 -0.24
C MET A 112 -3.47 5.33 0.10
N LEU A 113 -4.47 5.25 -0.81
CA LEU A 113 -5.71 6.02 -0.67
C LEU A 113 -6.43 5.82 0.67
N HIS A 114 -6.47 4.57 1.17
CA HIS A 114 -7.10 4.25 2.47
C HIS A 114 -6.38 4.90 3.66
N CYS A 115 -5.17 5.43 3.47
CA CYS A 115 -4.41 6.14 4.49
C CYS A 115 -4.78 7.62 4.57
N LEU A 116 -5.48 8.17 3.57
CA LEU A 116 -5.91 9.56 3.59
C LEU A 116 -7.13 9.75 4.50
N PRO A 117 -7.17 10.80 5.33
CA PRO A 117 -8.35 11.14 6.13
C PRO A 117 -9.59 11.37 5.26
N ASN A 118 -9.41 12.01 4.10
CA ASN A 118 -10.42 12.21 3.07
C ASN A 118 -9.91 11.64 1.75
N TRP A 119 -10.05 10.33 1.57
CA TRP A 119 -9.59 9.63 0.38
C TRP A 119 -10.34 10.05 -0.89
N LEU A 120 -11.60 10.52 -0.78
CA LEU A 120 -12.37 11.03 -1.92
C LEU A 120 -11.73 12.29 -2.49
N GLN A 121 -11.16 13.16 -1.64
CA GLN A 121 -10.43 14.32 -2.11
C GLN A 121 -9.14 13.93 -2.84
N GLY A 122 -8.38 12.96 -2.31
CA GLY A 122 -7.22 12.42 -3.01
C GLY A 122 -7.58 11.81 -4.36
N LEU A 123 -8.70 11.09 -4.42
CA LEU A 123 -9.22 10.52 -5.66
C LEU A 123 -9.62 11.62 -6.67
N ALA A 124 -10.26 12.70 -6.20
CA ALA A 124 -10.61 13.85 -7.05
C ALA A 124 -9.37 14.55 -7.60
N GLU A 125 -8.30 14.70 -6.82
CA GLU A 125 -7.03 15.25 -7.28
C GLU A 125 -6.36 14.36 -8.35
N ILE A 126 -6.38 13.03 -8.15
CA ILE A 126 -5.90 12.06 -9.15
C ILE A 126 -6.67 12.24 -10.46
N ARG A 127 -8.01 12.33 -10.38
CA ARG A 127 -8.85 12.56 -11.56
C ARG A 127 -8.49 13.87 -12.27
N ARG A 128 -8.34 14.96 -11.53
CA ARG A 128 -8.04 16.28 -12.05
C ARG A 128 -6.73 16.33 -12.85
N VAL A 129 -5.69 15.67 -12.34
CA VAL A 129 -4.35 15.70 -12.98
C VAL A 129 -4.18 14.67 -14.10
N LEU A 130 -5.10 13.73 -14.25
CA LEU A 130 -5.11 12.79 -15.38
C LEU A 130 -5.55 13.50 -16.66
N LYS A 131 -4.88 13.21 -17.78
CA LYS A 131 -5.31 13.64 -19.10
C LYS A 131 -6.65 13.00 -19.48
N PRO A 132 -7.45 13.62 -20.37
CA PRO A 132 -8.55 12.94 -21.02
C PRO A 132 -8.05 11.62 -21.64
N LYS A 133 -8.71 10.49 -21.37
CA LYS A 133 -8.28 9.12 -21.68
C LYS A 133 -7.07 8.62 -20.86
N GLY A 134 -6.64 9.33 -19.85
CA GLY A 134 -5.67 8.84 -18.87
C GLY A 134 -6.21 7.64 -18.10
N THR A 135 -5.31 6.84 -17.54
CA THR A 135 -5.67 5.62 -16.80
C THR A 135 -5.28 5.75 -15.34
N TYR A 136 -6.21 5.45 -14.44
CA TYR A 136 -5.89 5.30 -13.02
C TYR A 136 -5.72 3.81 -12.67
N LEU A 137 -4.69 3.52 -11.88
CA LEU A 137 -4.33 2.18 -11.42
C LEU A 137 -4.25 2.17 -9.88
N SER A 138 -5.10 1.39 -9.23
CA SER A 138 -4.93 1.10 -7.79
C SER A 138 -4.30 -0.28 -7.63
N CYS A 139 -3.09 -0.31 -7.11
CA CYS A 139 -2.25 -1.48 -7.00
C CYS A 139 -2.28 -2.05 -5.57
N GLU A 140 -2.58 -3.33 -5.42
CA GLU A 140 -2.72 -3.98 -4.13
C GLU A 140 -2.07 -5.36 -4.10
N ASN A 141 -1.18 -5.56 -3.13
CA ASN A 141 -0.74 -6.88 -2.72
C ASN A 141 -1.74 -7.39 -1.68
N LEU A 142 -2.53 -8.39 -2.05
CA LEU A 142 -3.57 -8.93 -1.17
C LEU A 142 -2.96 -9.71 -0.01
N LEU A 143 -3.59 -9.60 1.15
CA LEU A 143 -3.23 -10.44 2.30
C LEU A 143 -3.46 -11.90 1.97
N THR A 144 -2.46 -12.74 2.24
CA THR A 144 -2.58 -14.20 2.13
C THR A 144 -3.55 -14.76 3.20
N GLU A 145 -3.95 -16.02 3.03
CA GLU A 145 -4.82 -16.68 4.01
C GLU A 145 -4.20 -16.71 5.41
N HIS A 146 -2.91 -17.00 5.51
CA HIS A 146 -2.22 -17.00 6.80
C HIS A 146 -2.14 -15.60 7.41
N GLN A 147 -1.85 -14.56 6.61
CA GLN A 147 -1.86 -13.18 7.09
C GLN A 147 -3.24 -12.77 7.61
N LYS A 148 -4.32 -13.10 6.89
CA LYS A 148 -5.70 -12.87 7.34
C LYS A 148 -6.02 -13.64 8.62
N ALA A 149 -5.58 -14.92 8.70
CA ALA A 149 -5.78 -15.77 9.86
C ALA A 149 -5.05 -15.24 11.11
N PHE A 150 -3.91 -14.58 10.94
CA PHE A 150 -3.18 -13.89 12.03
C PHE A 150 -3.83 -12.56 12.41
N GLU A 151 -4.27 -11.75 11.42
CA GLU A 151 -4.89 -10.47 11.72
C GLU A 151 -6.18 -10.57 12.53
N LYS A 152 -7.00 -11.56 12.27
CA LYS A 152 -8.30 -11.71 12.92
C LYS A 152 -8.19 -11.79 14.45
N PRO A 153 -7.41 -12.74 15.04
CA PRO A 153 -7.27 -12.82 16.51
C PRO A 153 -6.57 -11.59 17.12
N LEU A 154 -5.57 -11.04 16.44
CA LEU A 154 -4.93 -9.82 16.94
C LEU A 154 -5.93 -8.67 17.03
N ARG A 155 -6.81 -8.52 16.02
CA ARG A 155 -7.88 -7.53 16.01
C ARG A 155 -8.85 -7.74 17.18
N GLU A 156 -9.20 -9.00 17.47
CA GLU A 156 -10.07 -9.36 18.60
C GLU A 156 -9.41 -9.03 19.93
N PHE A 157 -8.11 -9.35 20.11
CA PHE A 157 -7.37 -9.01 21.32
C PHE A 157 -7.19 -7.50 21.49
N LEU A 158 -6.89 -6.77 20.43
CA LEU A 158 -6.84 -5.31 20.46
C LEU A 158 -8.20 -4.70 20.86
N ALA A 159 -9.29 -5.19 20.27
CA ALA A 159 -10.64 -4.72 20.59
C ALA A 159 -11.04 -5.00 22.04
N LEU A 160 -10.66 -6.18 22.58
CA LEU A 160 -10.92 -6.56 23.97
C LEU A 160 -10.30 -5.54 24.93
N TYR A 161 -9.03 -5.24 24.76
CA TYR A 161 -8.33 -4.30 25.64
C TYR A 161 -8.62 -2.83 25.33
N GLN A 162 -9.01 -2.50 24.09
CA GLN A 162 -9.43 -1.15 23.73
C GLN A 162 -10.80 -0.82 24.34
N SER A 163 -11.68 -1.80 24.58
CA SER A 163 -12.93 -1.57 25.28
C SER A 163 -12.70 -1.22 26.76
N GLU A 164 -11.65 -1.73 27.38
CA GLU A 164 -11.23 -1.33 28.73
C GLU A 164 -10.71 0.11 28.77
N VAL A 165 -10.20 0.63 27.65
CA VAL A 165 -9.64 1.99 27.52
C VAL A 165 -10.60 2.96 26.85
N LYS A 166 -11.64 2.47 26.15
CA LYS A 166 -12.65 3.29 25.42
C LYS A 166 -13.43 4.26 26.31
N ALA A 167 -13.36 4.12 27.63
CA ALA A 167 -13.81 5.19 28.53
C ALA A 167 -12.97 6.49 28.39
N LEU A 168 -11.85 6.47 27.64
CA LEU A 168 -10.86 7.56 27.54
C LEU A 168 -10.55 8.05 26.11
N LEU A 169 -10.95 7.35 25.02
CA LEU A 169 -10.55 7.71 23.67
C LEU A 169 -11.73 7.64 22.67
N GLN A 170 -12.03 8.78 22.05
CA GLN A 170 -12.98 8.90 20.94
C GLN A 170 -12.37 8.37 19.63
N GLU A 171 -13.17 7.57 18.90
CA GLU A 171 -13.07 7.16 17.50
C GLU A 171 -11.75 6.52 17.00
N GLY A 172 -11.77 5.19 16.83
CA GLY A 172 -10.76 4.43 16.09
C GLY A 172 -11.03 4.43 14.57
N PRO A 173 -10.03 4.09 13.73
CA PRO A 173 -10.16 4.13 12.27
C PRO A 173 -11.23 3.16 11.76
N ARG A 174 -11.99 3.62 10.77
CA ARG A 174 -13.04 2.85 10.10
C ARG A 174 -12.42 1.73 9.29
N LEU A 175 -12.71 0.49 9.65
CA LEU A 175 -12.34 -0.70 8.89
C LEU A 175 -13.47 -1.01 7.88
N ARG A 176 -13.42 -0.38 6.72
CA ARG A 176 -14.28 -0.72 5.58
C ARG A 176 -13.49 -1.58 4.59
N PRO A 177 -14.15 -2.48 3.83
CA PRO A 177 -13.52 -3.08 2.65
C PRO A 177 -13.32 -1.99 1.60
N PHE A 178 -12.18 -1.30 1.70
CA PHE A 178 -11.84 -0.11 0.93
C PHE A 178 -11.90 -0.35 -0.58
N GLY A 179 -11.41 -1.49 -1.07
CA GLY A 179 -11.38 -1.78 -2.51
C GLY A 179 -12.77 -1.80 -3.16
N GLN A 180 -13.77 -2.38 -2.50
CA GLN A 180 -15.14 -2.41 -3.03
C GLN A 180 -15.78 -1.01 -3.05
N GLU A 181 -15.58 -0.21 -1.99
CA GLU A 181 -16.08 1.17 -1.92
C GLU A 181 -15.43 2.03 -3.01
N MET A 182 -14.12 1.86 -3.26
CA MET A 182 -13.41 2.59 -4.31
C MET A 182 -13.93 2.21 -5.71
N VAL A 183 -14.12 0.94 -6.00
CA VAL A 183 -14.69 0.47 -7.28
C VAL A 183 -16.08 1.05 -7.50
N GLN A 184 -16.93 1.04 -6.46
CA GLN A 184 -18.26 1.63 -6.53
C GLN A 184 -18.18 3.13 -6.87
N VAL A 185 -17.37 3.90 -6.15
CA VAL A 185 -17.21 5.35 -6.39
C VAL A 185 -16.69 5.64 -7.80
N LEU A 186 -15.68 4.92 -8.26
CA LEU A 186 -15.15 5.06 -9.62
C LEU A 186 -16.24 4.81 -10.68
N THR A 187 -17.03 3.74 -10.49
CA THR A 187 -18.12 3.38 -11.42
C THR A 187 -19.23 4.43 -11.41
N GLU A 188 -19.63 4.91 -10.22
CA GLU A 188 -20.63 5.99 -10.06
C GLU A 188 -20.16 7.30 -10.70
N GLN A 189 -18.86 7.54 -10.74
CA GLN A 189 -18.26 8.70 -11.42
C GLN A 189 -18.06 8.49 -12.93
N GLY A 190 -18.49 7.37 -13.49
CA GLY A 190 -18.51 7.10 -14.92
C GLY A 190 -17.28 6.35 -15.45
N ALA A 191 -16.36 5.92 -14.58
CA ALA A 191 -15.22 5.12 -15.03
C ALA A 191 -15.63 3.73 -15.49
N THR A 192 -14.97 3.23 -16.54
CA THR A 192 -14.92 1.80 -16.87
C THR A 192 -13.90 1.12 -15.95
N VAL A 193 -14.36 0.25 -15.04
CA VAL A 193 -13.50 -0.38 -14.03
C VAL A 193 -13.34 -1.88 -14.29
N GLU A 194 -12.10 -2.36 -14.27
CA GLU A 194 -11.77 -3.78 -14.30
C GLU A 194 -10.73 -4.10 -13.20
N ILE A 195 -10.72 -5.35 -12.73
CA ILE A 195 -9.73 -5.83 -11.77
C ILE A 195 -8.89 -6.90 -12.45
N ILE A 196 -7.58 -6.70 -12.49
CA ILE A 196 -6.61 -7.56 -13.14
C ILE A 196 -5.71 -8.20 -12.11
N THR A 197 -5.55 -9.51 -12.15
CA THR A 197 -4.48 -10.20 -11.42
C THR A 197 -3.17 -10.03 -12.18
N ALA A 198 -2.27 -9.17 -11.68
CA ALA A 198 -0.98 -8.91 -12.31
C ALA A 198 0.06 -10.00 -12.02
N ALA A 199 -0.01 -10.61 -10.84
CA ALA A 199 0.89 -11.70 -10.46
C ALA A 199 0.26 -12.61 -9.41
N ARG A 200 0.67 -13.89 -9.44
CA ARG A 200 0.44 -14.87 -8.37
C ARG A 200 1.73 -15.61 -8.11
N TRP A 201 2.02 -15.86 -6.82
CA TRP A 201 3.23 -16.62 -6.45
C TRP A 201 3.02 -17.36 -5.14
N ARG A 202 3.81 -18.40 -4.95
CA ARG A 202 3.88 -19.09 -3.67
C ARG A 202 4.73 -18.25 -2.72
N LEU A 203 4.16 -17.86 -1.58
CA LEU A 203 4.84 -17.17 -0.50
C LEU A 203 5.02 -18.15 0.66
N GLU A 204 6.27 -18.34 1.08
CA GLU A 204 6.60 -19.10 2.26
C GLU A 204 7.12 -18.15 3.34
N GLN A 205 6.51 -18.20 4.52
CA GLN A 205 6.90 -17.41 5.68
C GLN A 205 6.90 -18.29 6.91
N THR A 206 7.81 -18.04 7.85
CA THR A 206 7.74 -18.69 9.15
C THR A 206 6.70 -17.99 10.05
N VAL A 207 6.21 -18.70 11.06
CA VAL A 207 5.36 -18.13 12.11
C VAL A 207 6.06 -16.92 12.76
N GLY A 208 7.37 -17.03 13.00
CA GLY A 208 8.18 -15.94 13.54
C GLY A 208 8.26 -14.71 12.63
N GLU A 209 8.40 -14.89 11.32
CA GLU A 209 8.37 -13.80 10.35
C GLU A 209 7.02 -13.07 10.35
N LEU A 210 5.90 -13.82 10.40
CA LEU A 210 4.58 -13.24 10.54
C LEU A 210 4.43 -12.47 11.86
N LEU A 211 4.84 -13.07 12.99
CA LEU A 211 4.79 -12.39 14.29
C LEU A 211 5.64 -11.13 14.34
N ASN A 212 6.81 -11.13 13.69
CA ASN A 212 7.70 -9.97 13.69
C ASN A 212 7.08 -8.74 13.01
N VAL A 213 6.26 -8.94 11.97
CA VAL A 213 5.49 -7.84 11.34
C VAL A 213 4.61 -7.14 12.37
N TYR A 214 3.95 -7.90 13.24
CA TYR A 214 3.11 -7.36 14.31
C TYR A 214 3.92 -6.79 15.47
N ARG A 215 4.99 -7.48 15.92
CA ARG A 215 5.91 -6.99 16.97
C ARG A 215 6.49 -5.62 16.63
N MET A 216 6.79 -5.39 15.35
CA MET A 216 7.29 -4.12 14.85
C MET A 216 6.16 -3.09 14.60
N LYS A 217 4.92 -3.37 14.99
CA LYS A 217 3.75 -2.53 14.64
C LYS A 217 3.72 -2.14 13.15
N ALA A 218 4.17 -3.02 12.26
CA ALA A 218 4.35 -2.68 10.86
C ALA A 218 3.05 -2.66 10.05
N VAL A 219 1.91 -2.99 10.62
CA VAL A 219 0.59 -2.99 9.97
C VAL A 219 -0.34 -1.94 10.56
N GLY A 220 -1.20 -1.37 9.71
CA GLY A 220 -2.14 -0.31 10.09
C GLY A 220 -3.03 -0.65 11.30
N LEU A 221 -3.36 -1.93 11.46
CA LEU A 221 -4.11 -2.44 12.61
C LEU A 221 -3.45 -2.09 13.97
N CYS A 222 -2.12 -1.98 14.00
CA CYS A 222 -1.36 -1.73 15.22
C CYS A 222 -1.08 -0.25 15.50
N TRP A 223 -1.23 0.64 14.51
CA TRP A 223 -0.72 2.02 14.59
C TRP A 223 -1.46 2.88 15.59
N THR A 224 -2.77 2.70 15.67
CA THR A 224 -3.66 3.51 16.52
C THR A 224 -3.84 2.92 17.91
N ALA A 225 -3.30 1.73 18.16
CA ALA A 225 -3.40 1.09 19.46
C ALA A 225 -2.43 1.76 20.46
N PRO A 226 -2.91 2.28 21.60
CA PRO A 226 -2.04 2.73 22.67
C PRO A 226 -1.06 1.63 23.08
N ASP A 227 0.16 1.99 23.48
CA ASP A 227 1.22 1.01 23.78
C ASP A 227 0.81 0.00 24.85
N GLN A 228 0.05 0.41 25.85
CA GLN A 228 -0.45 -0.46 26.91
C GLN A 228 -1.46 -1.49 26.35
N VAL A 229 -2.38 -1.07 25.47
CA VAL A 229 -3.35 -1.95 24.81
C VAL A 229 -2.62 -2.93 23.89
N PHE A 230 -1.70 -2.42 23.10
CA PHE A 230 -0.91 -3.24 22.19
C PHE A 230 -0.09 -4.30 22.94
N SER A 231 0.60 -3.93 24.02
CA SER A 231 1.40 -4.86 24.82
C SER A 231 0.54 -5.98 25.42
N LYS A 232 -0.65 -5.65 25.96
CA LYS A 232 -1.60 -6.65 26.50
C LYS A 232 -2.12 -7.58 25.39
N ALA A 233 -2.45 -7.02 24.21
CA ALA A 233 -2.92 -7.82 23.08
C ALA A 233 -1.83 -8.78 22.58
N MET A 234 -0.58 -8.30 22.43
CA MET A 234 0.55 -9.14 22.03
C MET A 234 0.88 -10.23 23.04
N ALA A 235 0.71 -9.98 24.35
CA ALA A 235 0.90 -10.98 25.40
C ALA A 235 -0.10 -12.16 25.31
N LYS A 236 -1.24 -11.98 24.63
CA LYS A 236 -2.21 -13.03 24.31
C LYS A 236 -1.99 -13.60 22.91
N PHE A 237 -1.63 -12.74 21.96
CA PHE A 237 -1.50 -13.12 20.56
C PHE A 237 -0.32 -14.07 20.30
N ILE A 238 0.82 -13.86 20.96
CA ILE A 238 2.00 -14.74 20.78
C ILE A 238 1.72 -16.16 21.26
N PRO A 239 1.23 -16.42 22.49
CA PRO A 239 0.83 -17.75 22.90
C PRO A 239 -0.23 -18.39 21.99
N TRP A 240 -1.25 -17.62 21.60
CA TRP A 240 -2.26 -18.08 20.65
C TRP A 240 -1.64 -18.57 19.33
N SER A 241 -0.66 -17.83 18.79
CA SER A 241 -0.01 -18.24 17.55
C SER A 241 0.76 -19.55 17.70
N HIS A 242 1.42 -19.77 18.83
CA HIS A 242 2.14 -21.01 19.11
C HIS A 242 1.20 -22.21 19.33
N GLU A 243 0.06 -21.98 19.97
CA GLU A 243 -0.98 -23.01 20.15
C GLU A 243 -1.62 -23.46 18.83
N ASN A 244 -1.78 -22.55 17.87
CA ASN A 244 -2.47 -22.82 16.60
C ASN A 244 -1.53 -23.20 15.45
N TYR A 245 -0.27 -22.74 15.45
CA TYR A 245 0.67 -22.92 14.36
C TYR A 245 2.00 -23.57 14.77
N GLY A 246 2.24 -23.76 16.06
CA GLY A 246 3.47 -24.34 16.59
C GLY A 246 4.58 -23.31 16.84
N SER A 247 5.85 -23.74 16.77
CA SER A 247 7.01 -22.87 17.03
C SER A 247 7.18 -21.81 15.94
N GLU A 248 7.95 -20.78 16.25
CA GLU A 248 8.25 -19.68 15.30
C GLU A 248 9.00 -20.15 14.03
N ASP A 249 9.63 -21.32 14.05
CA ASP A 249 10.35 -21.89 12.90
C ASP A 249 9.44 -22.64 11.92
N VAL A 250 8.18 -22.88 12.29
CA VAL A 250 7.22 -23.56 11.41
C VAL A 250 6.98 -22.71 10.16
N ARG A 251 7.16 -23.33 8.98
CA ARG A 251 6.93 -22.68 7.67
C ARG A 251 5.49 -22.86 7.23
N LEU A 252 4.91 -21.75 6.84
CA LEU A 252 3.56 -21.66 6.29
C LEU A 252 3.66 -21.23 4.82
N ALA A 253 3.01 -21.95 3.94
CA ALA A 253 2.94 -21.63 2.53
C ALA A 253 1.56 -21.13 2.15
N SER A 254 1.50 -20.02 1.44
CA SER A 254 0.25 -19.42 0.93
C SER A 254 0.41 -19.03 -0.53
N GLU A 255 -0.68 -18.94 -1.26
CA GLU A 255 -0.70 -18.19 -2.50
C GLU A 255 -0.80 -16.68 -2.19
N ALA A 256 0.11 -15.92 -2.73
CA ALA A 256 0.09 -14.46 -2.70
C ALA A 256 -0.36 -13.92 -4.06
N THR A 257 -1.13 -12.85 -4.06
CA THR A 257 -1.73 -12.28 -5.26
C THR A 257 -1.52 -10.77 -5.28
N PHE A 258 -1.13 -10.25 -6.45
CA PHE A 258 -1.08 -8.81 -6.71
C PHE A 258 -2.18 -8.45 -7.70
N GLU A 259 -3.08 -7.55 -7.29
CA GLU A 259 -4.19 -7.08 -8.11
C GLU A 259 -4.03 -5.60 -8.47
N ILE A 260 -4.56 -5.26 -9.63
CA ILE A 260 -4.63 -3.89 -10.14
C ILE A 260 -6.08 -3.60 -10.49
N THR A 261 -6.68 -2.65 -9.79
CA THR A 261 -7.94 -2.03 -10.21
C THR A 261 -7.60 -0.97 -11.26
N VAL A 262 -8.13 -1.13 -12.46
CA VAL A 262 -7.88 -0.26 -13.60
C VAL A 262 -9.14 0.55 -13.86
N ALA A 263 -9.05 1.87 -13.83
CA ALA A 263 -10.13 2.78 -14.17
C ALA A 263 -9.77 3.57 -15.43
N ARG A 264 -10.61 3.47 -16.47
CA ARG A 264 -10.50 4.18 -17.75
C ARG A 264 -11.74 5.03 -18.01
N ASP A 265 -11.65 5.92 -18.97
CA ASP A 265 -12.77 6.80 -19.39
C ASP A 265 -13.32 7.64 -18.21
N TRP A 266 -12.47 7.96 -17.25
CA TRP A 266 -12.83 8.59 -15.98
C TRP A 266 -12.48 10.09 -15.90
N ALA A 267 -11.50 10.54 -16.69
CA ALA A 267 -11.00 11.92 -16.69
C ALA A 267 -11.88 12.91 -17.47
#